data_916c98d61db22153bda1f5dda684e8af
#
_entry.id   916c98d61db22153bda1f5dda684e8af
#
_cell.length_a   1.000
_cell.length_b   1.000
_cell.length_c   1.000
_cell.angle_alpha   90.00
_cell.angle_beta   90.00
_cell.angle_gamma   90.00
#
_symmetry.space_group_name_H-M   'P 1'
#
loop_
_entity.id
_entity.type
_entity.pdbx_description
1 polymer ?
#
loop_
_entity_poly.entity_id
_entity_poly.type
_entity_poly.pdbx_seq_one_letter_code
_entity_poly.pdbx_strand_id
1 'polypeptide(L)'
;MREVFTLIEPVLNNEGTIWIAEAGQSNFTAELVKAVKNQLPTLNTSSSIHVVQHSDWNESVTSAEKLDYVKKYTNYIKIPDGNGLNNGSPGFKNSNFKGVHERVSNPKLKHIWEEAIAISNKYNGKEGRYTNKTIANGGLDFSDLVEVCWILGIQEISDIDDFFNKLLE
;
A
#
# COMPACT_ATOMS: atom_id res chain seq x y z
N MET A 1 -6.03 -1.07 16.03
CA MET A 1 -5.80 -2.52 16.21
C MET A 1 -7.10 -3.30 16.38
N ARG A 2 -7.88 -3.04 17.44
CA ARG A 2 -9.12 -3.79 17.73
C ARG A 2 -10.11 -3.77 16.54
N GLU A 3 -10.36 -2.62 15.94
CA GLU A 3 -11.29 -2.48 14.80
C GLU A 3 -10.84 -3.30 13.60
N VAL A 4 -9.55 -3.25 13.26
CA VAL A 4 -9.00 -4.05 12.15
C VAL A 4 -9.13 -5.54 12.44
N PHE A 5 -8.82 -5.98 13.67
CA PHE A 5 -9.00 -7.38 14.04
C PHE A 5 -10.44 -7.83 13.89
N THR A 6 -11.41 -7.04 14.36
CA THR A 6 -12.85 -7.35 14.22
C THR A 6 -13.29 -7.53 12.77
N LEU A 7 -12.66 -6.81 11.82
CA LEU A 7 -12.97 -6.95 10.39
C LEU A 7 -12.39 -8.23 9.78
N ILE A 8 -11.20 -8.63 10.20
CA ILE A 8 -10.51 -9.78 9.60
C ILE A 8 -10.80 -11.12 10.29
N GLU A 9 -11.19 -11.08 11.56
CA GLU A 9 -11.47 -12.29 12.36
C GLU A 9 -12.48 -13.24 11.71
N PRO A 10 -13.65 -12.78 11.18
CA PRO A 10 -14.61 -13.68 10.52
C PRO A 10 -14.04 -14.34 9.27
N VAL A 11 -13.18 -13.65 8.52
CA VAL A 11 -12.53 -14.22 7.33
C VAL A 11 -11.57 -15.33 7.74
N LEU A 12 -10.73 -15.07 8.74
CA LEU A 12 -9.74 -16.04 9.23
C LEU A 12 -10.38 -17.26 9.89
N ASN A 13 -11.48 -17.08 10.63
CA ASN A 13 -12.25 -18.18 11.23
C ASN A 13 -12.93 -19.08 10.20
N ASN A 14 -13.19 -18.56 9.00
CA ASN A 14 -13.76 -19.32 7.88
C ASN A 14 -12.68 -19.81 6.88
N GLU A 15 -11.46 -19.98 7.35
CA GLU A 15 -10.31 -20.45 6.54
C GLU A 15 -9.99 -19.53 5.33
N GLY A 16 -10.45 -18.29 5.36
CA GLY A 16 -10.13 -17.29 4.35
C GLY A 16 -8.71 -16.72 4.52
N THR A 17 -8.27 -15.97 3.53
CA THR A 17 -6.96 -15.32 3.51
C THR A 17 -7.07 -13.80 3.54
N ILE A 18 -6.08 -13.16 4.14
CA ILE A 18 -5.97 -11.70 4.22
C ILE A 18 -4.75 -11.27 3.40
N TRP A 19 -4.95 -10.26 2.58
CA TRP A 19 -3.89 -9.58 1.85
C TRP A 19 -3.68 -8.18 2.40
N ILE A 20 -2.45 -7.85 2.71
CA ILE A 20 -2.04 -6.55 3.25
C ILE A 20 -1.13 -5.87 2.21
N ALA A 21 -1.60 -4.78 1.63
CA ALA A 21 -0.77 -3.84 0.90
C ALA A 21 -0.03 -2.97 1.93
N GLU A 22 1.25 -3.22 2.13
CA GLU A 22 2.05 -2.59 3.18
C GLU A 22 2.59 -1.24 2.71
N ALA A 23 1.81 -0.20 2.91
CA ALA A 23 2.14 1.17 2.53
C ALA A 23 3.09 1.81 3.56
N GLY A 24 4.35 1.44 3.57
CA GLY A 24 5.38 1.98 4.45
C GLY A 24 5.90 1.00 5.49
N GLN A 25 5.83 1.36 6.78
CA GLN A 25 6.43 0.60 7.87
C GLN A 25 5.56 -0.58 8.33
N SER A 26 6.11 -1.78 8.42
CA SER A 26 5.41 -2.99 8.89
C SER A 26 5.22 -3.05 10.42
N ASN A 27 5.44 -1.96 11.15
CA ASN A 27 5.29 -1.95 12.61
C ASN A 27 3.86 -2.26 13.08
N PHE A 28 2.86 -1.73 12.36
CA PHE A 28 1.46 -2.00 12.65
C PHE A 28 1.09 -3.45 12.32
N THR A 29 1.54 -3.95 11.18
CA THR A 29 1.31 -5.33 10.71
C THR A 29 1.89 -6.35 11.69
N ALA A 30 3.06 -6.09 12.26
CA ALA A 30 3.63 -6.95 13.31
C ALA A 30 2.70 -7.06 14.53
N GLU A 31 2.17 -5.94 15.00
CA GLU A 31 1.22 -5.95 16.13
C GLU A 31 -0.11 -6.61 15.78
N LEU A 32 -0.59 -6.46 14.54
CA LEU A 32 -1.79 -7.14 14.06
C LEU A 32 -1.57 -8.66 14.04
N VAL A 33 -0.46 -9.13 13.50
CA VAL A 33 -0.13 -10.57 13.48
C VAL A 33 0.03 -11.14 14.90
N LYS A 34 0.63 -10.39 15.83
CA LYS A 34 0.67 -10.78 17.26
C LYS A 34 -0.73 -10.91 17.84
N ALA A 35 -1.61 -9.96 17.57
CA ALA A 35 -3.00 -9.99 18.03
C ALA A 35 -3.75 -11.22 17.47
N VAL A 36 -3.60 -11.49 16.16
CA VAL A 36 -4.20 -12.66 15.51
C VAL A 36 -3.71 -13.95 16.17
N LYS A 37 -2.39 -14.12 16.36
CA LYS A 37 -1.83 -15.33 17.00
C LYS A 37 -2.28 -15.52 18.46
N ASN A 38 -2.54 -14.44 19.18
CA ASN A 38 -3.05 -14.51 20.54
C ASN A 38 -4.54 -14.89 20.60
N GLN A 39 -5.33 -14.40 19.67
CA GLN A 39 -6.79 -14.63 19.64
C GLN A 39 -7.16 -15.93 18.90
N LEU A 40 -6.37 -16.32 17.91
CA LEU A 40 -6.55 -17.50 17.07
C LEU A 40 -5.27 -18.36 17.10
N PRO A 41 -4.94 -18.98 18.25
CA PRO A 41 -3.63 -19.64 18.46
C PRO A 41 -3.41 -20.86 17.57
N THR A 42 -4.44 -21.46 17.03
CA THR A 42 -4.36 -22.62 16.12
C THR A 42 -4.21 -22.22 14.64
N LEU A 43 -4.41 -20.94 14.32
CA LEU A 43 -4.32 -20.45 12.96
C LEU A 43 -2.88 -20.46 12.46
N ASN A 44 -2.66 -21.01 11.27
CA ASN A 44 -1.38 -20.86 10.57
C ASN A 44 -1.34 -19.52 9.86
N THR A 45 -0.82 -18.48 10.54
CA THR A 45 -0.76 -17.13 10.00
C THR A 45 0.10 -17.01 8.74
N SER A 46 1.10 -17.88 8.54
CA SER A 46 1.93 -17.87 7.33
C SER A 46 1.20 -18.34 6.08
N SER A 47 0.10 -19.07 6.21
CA SER A 47 -0.75 -19.43 5.07
C SER A 47 -1.97 -18.53 4.90
N SER A 48 -2.37 -17.83 5.98
CA SER A 48 -3.62 -17.05 5.99
C SER A 48 -3.42 -15.55 5.88
N ILE A 49 -2.20 -15.03 6.13
CA ILE A 49 -1.89 -13.60 6.04
C ILE A 49 -0.75 -13.40 5.05
N HIS A 50 -1.05 -12.70 3.97
CA HIS A 50 -0.10 -12.34 2.92
C HIS A 50 0.22 -10.85 3.05
N VAL A 51 1.50 -10.51 3.03
CA VAL A 51 1.98 -9.13 3.10
C VAL A 51 2.77 -8.84 1.84
N VAL A 52 2.38 -7.84 1.10
CA VAL A 52 3.11 -7.35 -0.07
C VAL A 52 3.69 -6.00 0.26
N GLN A 53 4.99 -5.86 0.12
CA GLN A 53 5.72 -4.62 0.40
C GLN A 53 6.73 -4.30 -0.68
N HIS A 54 6.77 -3.05 -1.12
CA HIS A 54 7.79 -2.53 -2.02
C HIS A 54 8.90 -1.80 -1.24
N SER A 55 10.01 -1.51 -1.92
CA SER A 55 11.10 -0.63 -1.46
C SER A 55 11.93 -1.15 -0.26
N ASP A 56 13.23 -1.04 -0.40
CA ASP A 56 14.18 -1.29 0.70
C ASP A 56 14.09 -0.22 1.78
N TRP A 57 13.67 0.99 1.39
CA TRP A 57 13.50 2.08 2.34
C TRP A 57 12.42 1.76 3.38
N ASN A 58 11.26 1.21 2.96
CA ASN A 58 10.18 0.82 3.85
C ASN A 58 10.63 -0.23 4.88
N GLU A 59 11.42 -1.21 4.45
CA GLU A 59 12.03 -2.17 5.36
C GLU A 59 13.01 -1.49 6.33
N SER A 60 13.86 -0.60 5.83
CA SER A 60 14.90 0.05 6.63
C SER A 60 14.37 0.95 7.75
N VAL A 61 13.18 1.53 7.57
CA VAL A 61 12.52 2.38 8.58
C VAL A 61 11.57 1.59 9.49
N THR A 62 11.37 0.30 9.21
CA THR A 62 10.67 -0.62 10.11
C THR A 62 11.63 -1.09 11.21
N SER A 63 11.15 -1.23 12.44
CA SER A 63 11.94 -1.85 13.52
C SER A 63 12.37 -3.26 13.10
N ALA A 64 13.66 -3.58 13.19
CA ALA A 64 14.21 -4.86 12.75
C ALA A 64 13.48 -6.06 13.38
N GLU A 65 13.24 -5.99 14.69
CA GLU A 65 12.49 -7.05 15.41
C GLU A 65 11.09 -7.26 14.82
N LYS A 66 10.41 -6.17 14.47
CA LYS A 66 9.04 -6.24 13.93
C LYS A 66 9.02 -6.72 12.48
N LEU A 67 9.98 -6.29 11.68
CA LEU A 67 10.13 -6.77 10.31
C LEU A 67 10.42 -8.28 10.28
N ASP A 68 11.35 -8.75 11.12
CA ASP A 68 11.66 -10.17 11.26
C ASP A 68 10.44 -10.97 11.72
N TYR A 69 9.64 -10.38 12.61
CA TYR A 69 8.40 -11.00 13.07
C TYR A 69 7.38 -11.16 11.95
N VAL A 70 7.16 -10.12 11.15
CA VAL A 70 6.25 -10.18 9.99
C VAL A 70 6.75 -11.20 8.98
N LYS A 71 8.02 -11.15 8.59
CA LYS A 71 8.63 -12.12 7.66
C LYS A 71 8.51 -13.57 8.14
N LYS A 72 8.61 -13.80 9.45
CA LYS A 72 8.54 -15.14 10.02
C LYS A 72 7.13 -15.71 10.09
N TYR A 73 6.13 -14.88 10.34
CA TYR A 73 4.77 -15.31 10.67
C TYR A 73 3.71 -14.95 9.63
N THR A 74 4.12 -14.47 8.46
CA THR A 74 3.23 -14.22 7.32
C THR A 74 3.85 -14.78 6.04
N ASN A 75 3.06 -14.86 4.98
CA ASN A 75 3.60 -14.98 3.63
C ASN A 75 4.04 -13.58 3.17
N TYR A 76 5.29 -13.22 3.49
CA TYR A 76 5.85 -11.92 3.17
C TYR A 76 6.45 -11.91 1.77
N ILE A 77 5.99 -11.00 0.94
CA ILE A 77 6.36 -10.87 -0.46
C ILE A 77 6.97 -9.49 -0.67
N LYS A 78 8.28 -9.48 -0.93
CA LYS A 78 8.98 -8.26 -1.31
C LYS A 78 8.89 -8.07 -2.82
N ILE A 79 8.40 -6.91 -3.24
CA ILE A 79 8.31 -6.53 -4.65
C ILE A 79 9.26 -5.35 -4.96
N PRO A 80 9.60 -5.12 -6.23
CA PRO A 80 10.41 -3.98 -6.64
C PRO A 80 9.82 -2.64 -6.23
N ASP A 81 10.67 -1.62 -6.12
CA ASP A 81 10.28 -0.28 -5.67
C ASP A 81 9.29 0.37 -6.65
N GLY A 82 8.08 0.66 -6.19
CA GLY A 82 7.04 1.38 -6.94
C GLY A 82 7.41 2.80 -7.36
N ASN A 83 8.50 3.35 -6.82
CA ASN A 83 9.10 4.60 -7.27
C ASN A 83 10.09 4.42 -8.42
N GLY A 84 10.50 3.19 -8.70
CA GLY A 84 11.45 2.88 -9.74
C GLY A 84 10.79 2.74 -11.11
N LEU A 85 11.56 2.97 -12.17
CA LEU A 85 11.17 2.70 -13.55
C LEU A 85 11.91 1.47 -14.08
N ASN A 86 11.26 0.68 -14.93
CA ASN A 86 11.86 -0.47 -15.60
C ASN A 86 12.44 -1.54 -14.65
N ASN A 87 11.84 -1.73 -13.49
CA ASN A 87 12.28 -2.68 -12.48
C ASN A 87 11.30 -3.85 -12.26
N GLY A 88 10.31 -4.01 -13.14
CA GLY A 88 9.28 -5.05 -13.05
C GLY A 88 8.11 -4.70 -12.13
N SER A 89 8.02 -3.46 -11.67
CA SER A 89 6.85 -2.91 -11.00
C SER A 89 6.27 -1.74 -11.80
N PRO A 90 4.98 -1.42 -11.65
CA PRO A 90 4.45 -0.16 -12.16
C PRO A 90 5.18 1.02 -11.51
N GLY A 91 5.83 1.84 -12.33
CA GLY A 91 6.54 3.04 -11.87
C GLY A 91 5.56 4.18 -11.62
N PHE A 92 4.94 4.23 -10.45
CA PHE A 92 3.95 5.26 -10.11
C PHE A 92 4.54 6.60 -9.65
N LYS A 93 5.86 6.70 -9.54
CA LYS A 93 6.55 7.97 -9.30
C LYS A 93 6.64 8.78 -10.57
N ASN A 94 5.52 9.19 -11.10
CA ASN A 94 5.51 10.03 -12.28
C ASN A 94 4.98 11.41 -11.90
N SER A 95 5.74 12.46 -12.25
CA SER A 95 5.27 13.85 -12.21
C SER A 95 3.99 14.08 -13.05
N ASN A 96 3.65 13.13 -13.92
CA ASN A 96 2.46 13.13 -14.75
C ASN A 96 1.16 12.83 -14.00
N PHE A 97 1.21 12.50 -12.71
CA PHE A 97 -0.01 12.42 -11.88
C PHE A 97 -0.65 13.80 -11.59
N LYS A 98 -0.02 14.87 -12.06
CA LYS A 98 -0.64 16.18 -12.06
C LYS A 98 -1.82 16.20 -13.02
N GLY A 99 -2.99 16.64 -12.53
CA GLY A 99 -4.20 16.74 -13.35
C GLY A 99 -4.92 15.42 -13.64
N VAL A 100 -4.47 14.30 -13.09
CA VAL A 100 -5.13 13.00 -13.29
C VAL A 100 -6.61 13.01 -12.88
N HIS A 101 -6.96 13.76 -11.84
CA HIS A 101 -8.34 13.90 -11.39
C HIS A 101 -9.26 14.49 -12.50
N GLU A 102 -8.71 15.20 -13.48
CA GLU A 102 -9.46 15.72 -14.63
C GLU A 102 -9.93 14.60 -15.58
N ARG A 103 -9.22 13.47 -15.57
CA ARG A 103 -9.55 12.27 -16.37
C ARG A 103 -10.64 11.41 -15.72
N VAL A 104 -10.94 11.63 -14.45
CA VAL A 104 -11.96 10.86 -13.72
C VAL A 104 -13.33 11.43 -14.05
N SER A 105 -14.15 10.66 -14.75
CA SER A 105 -15.50 11.04 -15.15
C SER A 105 -16.54 10.97 -14.03
N ASN A 106 -16.34 10.06 -13.04
CA ASN A 106 -17.24 9.93 -11.91
C ASN A 106 -17.07 11.10 -10.93
N PRO A 107 -18.10 11.93 -10.68
CA PRO A 107 -17.96 13.13 -9.87
C PRO A 107 -17.62 12.85 -8.40
N LYS A 108 -18.04 11.73 -7.84
CA LYS A 108 -17.70 11.35 -6.47
C LYS A 108 -16.21 10.97 -6.35
N LEU A 109 -15.69 10.22 -7.31
CA LEU A 109 -14.27 9.87 -7.34
C LEU A 109 -13.42 11.11 -7.60
N LYS A 110 -13.85 11.99 -8.52
CA LYS A 110 -13.17 13.25 -8.77
C LYS A 110 -13.07 14.11 -7.51
N HIS A 111 -14.15 14.22 -6.76
CA HIS A 111 -14.15 14.94 -5.49
C HIS A 111 -13.16 14.32 -4.46
N ILE A 112 -13.10 12.99 -4.35
CA ILE A 112 -12.14 12.30 -3.47
C ILE A 112 -10.69 12.66 -3.87
N TRP A 113 -10.39 12.71 -5.17
CA TRP A 113 -9.06 13.12 -5.66
C TRP A 113 -8.73 14.56 -5.30
N GLU A 114 -9.67 15.48 -5.49
CA GLU A 114 -9.51 16.90 -5.15
C GLU A 114 -9.26 17.07 -3.64
N GLU A 115 -10.01 16.39 -2.80
CA GLU A 115 -9.78 16.36 -1.34
C GLU A 115 -8.41 15.78 -0.98
N ALA A 116 -8.00 14.68 -1.60
CA ALA A 116 -6.69 14.08 -1.38
C ALA A 116 -5.55 15.04 -1.73
N ILE A 117 -5.67 15.75 -2.86
CA ILE A 117 -4.71 16.78 -3.27
C ILE A 117 -4.68 17.93 -2.26
N ALA A 118 -5.84 18.42 -1.83
CA ALA A 118 -5.93 19.51 -0.86
C ALA A 118 -5.28 19.13 0.49
N ILE A 119 -5.58 17.94 1.01
CA ILE A 119 -5.00 17.42 2.26
C ILE A 119 -3.49 17.24 2.11
N SER A 120 -3.04 16.63 1.02
CA SER A 120 -1.62 16.41 0.75
C SER A 120 -0.84 17.73 0.72
N ASN A 121 -1.34 18.73 0.01
CA ASN A 121 -0.71 20.06 -0.04
C ASN A 121 -0.71 20.77 1.32
N LYS A 122 -1.75 20.57 2.12
CA LYS A 122 -1.86 21.17 3.45
C LYS A 122 -0.75 20.70 4.39
N TYR A 123 -0.38 19.41 4.31
CA TYR A 123 0.54 18.77 5.27
C TYR A 123 1.94 18.46 4.72
N ASN A 124 2.16 18.55 3.41
CA ASN A 124 3.45 18.23 2.80
C ASN A 124 4.59 19.10 3.38
N GLY A 125 5.61 18.47 3.92
CA GLY A 125 6.76 19.13 4.55
C GLY A 125 6.46 19.87 5.85
N LYS A 126 5.29 19.66 6.46
CA LYS A 126 4.88 20.33 7.71
C LYS A 126 4.73 19.34 8.86
N GLU A 127 4.79 19.85 10.09
CA GLU A 127 4.58 19.06 11.32
C GLU A 127 5.48 17.82 11.41
N GLY A 128 6.76 17.96 11.02
CA GLY A 128 7.75 16.89 11.05
C GLY A 128 7.68 15.91 9.89
N ARG A 129 6.79 16.09 8.93
CA ARG A 129 6.71 15.26 7.71
C ARG A 129 7.77 15.69 6.70
N TYR A 130 8.32 14.72 5.97
CA TYR A 130 9.21 15.05 4.86
C TYR A 130 8.48 15.77 3.72
N THR A 131 9.23 16.50 2.91
CA THR A 131 8.68 17.14 1.71
C THR A 131 8.70 16.18 0.53
N ASN A 132 7.52 15.71 0.12
CA ASN A 132 7.36 14.92 -1.10
C ASN A 132 7.32 15.86 -2.30
N LYS A 133 8.26 15.68 -3.23
CA LYS A 133 8.41 16.56 -4.42
C LYS A 133 7.24 16.42 -5.39
N THR A 134 6.65 15.23 -5.53
CA THR A 134 5.49 15.01 -6.40
C THR A 134 4.30 15.80 -5.90
N ILE A 135 4.04 15.77 -4.59
CA ILE A 135 2.97 16.57 -3.96
C ILE A 135 3.27 18.06 -4.07
N ALA A 136 4.52 18.49 -3.83
CA ALA A 136 4.91 19.90 -3.96
C ALA A 136 4.68 20.45 -5.38
N ASN A 137 4.73 19.59 -6.39
CA ASN A 137 4.46 19.92 -7.78
C ASN A 137 2.98 19.81 -8.17
N GLY A 138 2.07 19.59 -7.22
CA GLY A 138 0.63 19.54 -7.43
C GLY A 138 0.09 18.17 -7.84
N GLY A 139 0.88 17.10 -7.67
CA GLY A 139 0.46 15.72 -7.87
C GLY A 139 0.15 14.99 -6.57
N LEU A 140 -0.02 13.68 -6.66
CA LEU A 140 -0.08 12.75 -5.54
C LEU A 140 1.00 11.69 -5.69
N ASP A 141 1.45 11.13 -4.58
CA ASP A 141 2.35 10.00 -4.56
C ASP A 141 1.54 8.70 -4.50
N PHE A 142 1.65 7.89 -5.54
CA PHE A 142 0.94 6.62 -5.69
C PHE A 142 1.89 5.43 -5.63
N SER A 143 3.12 5.59 -5.15
CA SER A 143 4.10 4.51 -5.11
C SER A 143 3.58 3.27 -4.37
N ASP A 144 2.79 3.46 -3.32
CA ASP A 144 2.19 2.36 -2.54
C ASP A 144 1.01 1.67 -3.28
N LEU A 145 0.58 2.16 -4.43
CA LEU A 145 -0.41 1.47 -5.26
C LEU A 145 0.15 0.21 -5.93
N VAL A 146 1.47 0.09 -6.02
CA VAL A 146 2.13 -1.07 -6.62
C VAL A 146 1.79 -2.37 -5.89
N GLU A 147 1.65 -2.35 -4.56
CA GLU A 147 1.24 -3.52 -3.79
C GLU A 147 -0.18 -3.96 -4.15
N VAL A 148 -1.09 -2.99 -4.27
CA VAL A 148 -2.49 -3.27 -4.67
C VAL A 148 -2.54 -3.84 -6.07
N CYS A 149 -1.81 -3.26 -7.01
CA CYS A 149 -1.70 -3.78 -8.38
C CYS A 149 -1.16 -5.21 -8.38
N TRP A 150 -0.10 -5.46 -7.62
CA TRP A 150 0.47 -6.81 -7.52
C TRP A 150 -0.54 -7.83 -6.96
N ILE A 151 -1.25 -7.49 -5.87
CA ILE A 151 -2.28 -8.34 -5.25
C ILE A 151 -3.41 -8.67 -6.25
N LEU A 152 -3.80 -7.71 -7.07
CA LEU A 152 -4.85 -7.86 -8.07
C LEU A 152 -4.38 -8.52 -9.38
N GLY A 153 -3.10 -8.87 -9.49
CA GLY A 153 -2.52 -9.45 -10.72
C GLY A 153 -2.32 -8.43 -11.85
N ILE A 154 -2.36 -7.14 -11.56
CA ILE A 154 -2.17 -6.05 -12.51
C ILE A 154 -0.71 -5.58 -12.43
N GLN A 155 0.20 -6.39 -12.97
CA GLN A 155 1.65 -6.16 -12.79
C GLN A 155 2.32 -5.41 -13.94
N GLU A 156 1.71 -5.44 -15.13
CA GLU A 156 2.27 -4.83 -16.33
C GLU A 156 1.68 -3.43 -16.58
N ILE A 157 1.88 -2.52 -15.64
CA ILE A 157 1.53 -1.11 -15.79
C ILE A 157 2.83 -0.33 -15.87
N SER A 158 3.10 0.29 -17.01
CA SER A 158 4.33 1.06 -17.23
C SER A 158 4.21 2.52 -16.82
N ASP A 159 3.01 3.07 -16.92
CA ASP A 159 2.74 4.46 -16.60
C ASP A 159 1.25 4.68 -16.25
N ILE A 160 0.89 5.94 -16.06
CA ILE A 160 -0.47 6.32 -15.67
C ILE A 160 -1.50 6.10 -16.78
N ASP A 161 -1.10 6.20 -18.03
CA ASP A 161 -2.00 5.97 -19.15
C ASP A 161 -2.36 4.50 -19.23
N ASP A 162 -1.39 3.61 -19.07
CA ASP A 162 -1.62 2.18 -18.94
C ASP A 162 -2.53 1.84 -17.74
N PHE A 163 -2.32 2.51 -16.60
CA PHE A 163 -3.18 2.34 -15.43
C PHE A 163 -4.63 2.69 -15.74
N PHE A 164 -4.87 3.84 -16.35
CA PHE A 164 -6.23 4.24 -16.69
C PHE A 164 -6.85 3.35 -17.76
N ASN A 165 -6.10 2.95 -18.77
CA ASN A 165 -6.60 2.08 -19.82
C ASN A 165 -6.97 0.70 -19.30
N LYS A 166 -6.21 0.14 -18.36
CA LYS A 166 -6.48 -1.21 -17.79
C LYS A 166 -7.59 -1.24 -16.74
N LEU A 167 -7.84 -0.13 -16.05
CA LEU A 167 -8.77 -0.09 -14.91
C LEU A 167 -10.06 0.67 -15.17
N LEU A 168 -10.13 1.49 -16.21
CA LEU A 168 -11.30 2.31 -16.54
C LEU A 168 -12.00 1.90 -17.84
N GLU A 169 -11.46 0.92 -18.56
CA GLU A 169 -12.12 0.20 -19.66
C GLU A 169 -12.91 -1.00 -19.11
#